data_b0ef74ac317e0e031fe08aa94faa0dd5
#
_entry.id   b0ef74ac317e0e031fe08aa94faa0dd5
#
_cell.length_a   1.000
_cell.length_b   1.000
_cell.length_c   1.000
_cell.angle_alpha   90.00
_cell.angle_beta   90.00
_cell.angle_gamma   90.00
#
_symmetry.space_group_name_H-M   'P 1'
#
loop_
_entity.id
_entity.type
_entity.pdbx_description
1 polymer ?
#
loop_
_entity_poly.entity_id
_entity_poly.type
_entity_poly.pdbx_seq_one_letter_code
_entity_poly.pdbx_strand_id
1 'polypeptide(L)'
;MRATLVEQGFRLPHVERKLRPEEIARRIRAAGWAVLAILEGSRPYAVPMAYGYDGHSFFVASGPGRKRRALERQPLVCLTILDAPDDGGVGGYVVVTGRATPVSSYFSRLRAGLLILMRFSRGGLPSPRDFRRMIKGRVFRIEPHDVTGRAQPA
;
A
#
# COMPACT_ATOMS: atom_id res chain seq x y z
N MET A 1 8.73 14.91 -32.79
CA MET A 1 8.08 13.65 -33.11
C MET A 1 7.58 13.05 -31.78
N ARG A 2 6.30 13.17 -31.52
CA ARG A 2 5.70 12.62 -30.27
C ARG A 2 5.25 11.21 -30.59
N ALA A 3 6.03 10.21 -30.17
CA ALA A 3 5.56 8.83 -30.14
C ALA A 3 4.41 8.76 -29.13
N THR A 4 3.22 8.45 -29.59
CA THR A 4 2.06 8.26 -28.74
C THR A 4 2.28 6.96 -27.94
N LEU A 5 1.99 6.98 -26.62
CA LEU A 5 2.09 5.81 -25.74
C LEU A 5 1.41 4.55 -26.30
N VAL A 6 0.47 4.73 -27.21
CA VAL A 6 -0.26 3.65 -27.92
C VAL A 6 0.65 2.87 -28.90
N GLU A 7 1.69 3.48 -29.44
CA GLU A 7 2.61 2.81 -30.38
C GLU A 7 3.61 1.88 -29.69
N GLN A 8 3.73 1.96 -28.36
CA GLN A 8 4.65 1.12 -27.58
C GLN A 8 4.02 -0.19 -27.07
N GLY A 9 2.90 -0.60 -27.64
CA GLY A 9 2.32 -1.90 -27.32
C GLY A 9 1.59 -1.96 -25.98
N PHE A 10 1.18 -0.82 -25.41
CA PHE A 10 0.30 -0.80 -24.25
C PHE A 10 -1.07 -1.36 -24.65
N ARG A 11 -1.25 -2.64 -24.44
CA ARG A 11 -2.55 -3.28 -24.58
C ARG A 11 -3.32 -3.06 -23.29
N LEU A 12 -4.41 -2.32 -23.37
CA LEU A 12 -5.40 -2.33 -22.30
C LEU A 12 -5.92 -3.77 -22.16
N PRO A 13 -5.90 -4.35 -20.97
CA PRO A 13 -6.48 -5.66 -20.75
C PRO A 13 -7.97 -5.61 -21.04
N HIS A 14 -8.41 -6.32 -22.06
CA HIS A 14 -9.80 -6.31 -22.47
C HIS A 14 -10.74 -7.08 -21.52
N VAL A 15 -10.20 -7.93 -20.67
CA VAL A 15 -11.00 -8.72 -19.71
C VAL A 15 -10.20 -8.88 -18.43
N GLU A 16 -10.65 -8.24 -17.37
CA GLU A 16 -10.16 -8.48 -16.03
C GLU A 16 -11.12 -9.43 -15.30
N ARG A 17 -10.58 -10.47 -14.66
CA ARG A 17 -11.37 -11.30 -13.77
C ARG A 17 -11.29 -10.78 -12.34
N LYS A 18 -12.37 -10.90 -11.60
CA LYS A 18 -12.37 -10.65 -10.17
C LYS A 18 -11.53 -11.70 -9.46
N LEU A 19 -10.70 -11.26 -8.52
CA LEU A 19 -9.96 -12.15 -7.64
C LEU A 19 -10.89 -12.70 -6.55
N ARG A 20 -10.67 -13.95 -6.19
CA ARG A 20 -11.31 -14.57 -5.02
C ARG A 20 -10.67 -14.04 -3.72
N PRO A 21 -11.38 -14.11 -2.58
CA PRO A 21 -10.85 -13.62 -1.31
C PRO A 21 -9.47 -14.19 -0.93
N GLU A 22 -9.23 -15.47 -1.21
CA GLU A 22 -7.95 -16.13 -0.92
C GLU A 22 -6.81 -15.59 -1.80
N GLU A 23 -7.12 -15.27 -3.05
CA GLU A 23 -6.15 -14.67 -3.98
C GLU A 23 -5.80 -13.25 -3.55
N ILE A 24 -6.81 -12.47 -3.13
CA ILE A 24 -6.62 -11.13 -2.58
C ILE A 24 -5.72 -11.19 -1.33
N ALA A 25 -6.04 -12.06 -0.38
CA ALA A 25 -5.27 -12.21 0.85
C ALA A 25 -3.81 -12.62 0.59
N ARG A 26 -3.60 -13.53 -0.35
CA ARG A 26 -2.25 -13.95 -0.77
C ARG A 26 -1.46 -12.78 -1.36
N ARG A 27 -2.06 -11.99 -2.25
CA ARG A 27 -1.42 -10.83 -2.87
C ARG A 27 -1.07 -9.74 -1.85
N ILE A 28 -1.99 -9.44 -0.94
CA ILE A 28 -1.73 -8.50 0.16
C ILE A 28 -0.54 -8.96 1.00
N ARG A 29 -0.40 -10.26 1.26
CA ARG A 29 0.73 -10.79 2.02
C ARG A 29 2.02 -10.85 1.23
N ALA A 30 1.97 -11.06 -0.07
CA ALA A 30 3.15 -11.19 -0.91
C ALA A 30 3.77 -9.84 -1.30
N ALA A 31 2.95 -8.83 -1.56
CA ALA A 31 3.42 -7.50 -1.95
C ALA A 31 4.03 -6.75 -0.76
N GLY A 32 5.11 -6.02 -1.00
CA GLY A 32 5.78 -5.18 0.03
C GLY A 32 5.41 -3.69 -0.05
N TRP A 33 4.85 -3.27 -1.18
CA TRP A 33 4.58 -1.88 -1.50
C TRP A 33 3.15 -1.67 -1.97
N ALA A 34 2.62 -0.51 -1.67
CA ALA A 34 1.35 -0.04 -2.17
C ALA A 34 1.45 1.44 -2.56
N VAL A 35 0.56 1.89 -3.41
CA VAL A 35 0.34 3.31 -3.64
C VAL A 35 -0.77 3.77 -2.71
N LEU A 36 -0.45 4.68 -1.80
CA LEU A 36 -1.42 5.33 -0.93
C LEU A 36 -1.95 6.58 -1.62
N ALA A 37 -3.24 6.59 -1.91
CA ALA A 37 -3.96 7.76 -2.42
C ALA A 37 -4.76 8.42 -1.30
N ILE A 38 -4.57 9.71 -1.15
CA ILE A 38 -5.19 10.57 -0.13
C ILE A 38 -5.61 11.90 -0.74
N LEU A 39 -6.43 12.65 -0.03
CA LEU A 39 -6.78 14.01 -0.41
C LEU A 39 -5.98 15.03 0.42
N GLU A 40 -5.37 15.97 -0.24
CA GLU A 40 -4.79 17.16 0.36
C GLU A 40 -5.70 18.35 0.04
N GLY A 41 -6.63 18.64 0.95
CA GLY A 41 -7.76 19.52 0.62
C GLY A 41 -8.64 18.87 -0.45
N SER A 42 -8.78 19.53 -1.61
CA SER A 42 -9.51 19.01 -2.77
C SER A 42 -8.61 18.33 -3.81
N ARG A 43 -7.29 18.30 -3.58
CA ARG A 43 -6.32 17.78 -4.54
C ARG A 43 -5.99 16.32 -4.23
N PRO A 44 -6.11 15.41 -5.21
CA PRO A 44 -5.61 14.06 -5.06
C PRO A 44 -4.08 14.07 -4.89
N TYR A 45 -3.59 13.23 -3.98
CA TYR A 45 -2.17 13.02 -3.77
C TYR A 45 -1.91 11.52 -3.59
N ALA A 46 -1.03 10.97 -4.40
CA ALA A 46 -0.68 9.57 -4.36
C ALA A 46 0.83 9.39 -4.16
N VAL A 47 1.21 8.44 -3.32
CA VAL A 47 2.61 8.19 -3.00
C VAL A 47 2.84 6.69 -2.76
N PRO A 48 3.89 6.09 -3.36
CA PRO A 48 4.26 4.72 -3.05
C PRO A 48 4.82 4.63 -1.64
N MET A 49 4.48 3.56 -0.93
CA MET A 49 4.97 3.32 0.41
C MET A 49 4.89 1.85 0.81
N ALA A 50 5.74 1.47 1.74
CA ALA A 50 5.65 0.18 2.40
C ALA A 50 4.47 0.16 3.39
N TYR A 51 3.90 -1.00 3.58
CA TYR A 51 2.82 -1.22 4.54
C TYR A 51 3.05 -2.49 5.34
N GLY A 52 2.50 -2.52 6.55
CA GLY A 52 2.31 -3.73 7.34
C GLY A 52 0.87 -4.22 7.24
N TYR A 53 0.65 -5.50 7.44
CA TYR A 53 -0.67 -6.11 7.44
C TYR A 53 -0.75 -7.20 8.50
N ASP A 54 -1.77 -7.15 9.36
CA ASP A 54 -1.95 -8.10 10.46
C ASP A 54 -3.03 -9.17 10.19
N GLY A 55 -3.58 -9.19 9.00
CA GLY A 55 -4.69 -10.03 8.60
C GLY A 55 -6.04 -9.30 8.56
N HIS A 56 -6.13 -8.12 9.15
CA HIS A 56 -7.34 -7.31 9.22
C HIS A 56 -7.11 -5.86 8.81
N SER A 57 -6.07 -5.24 9.32
CA SER A 57 -5.75 -3.83 9.14
C SER A 57 -4.40 -3.65 8.47
N PHE A 58 -4.27 -2.54 7.77
CA PHE A 58 -2.99 -2.11 7.19
C PHE A 58 -2.36 -1.05 8.08
N PHE A 59 -1.04 -1.02 8.09
CA PHE A 59 -0.27 -0.04 8.86
C PHE A 59 0.72 0.67 7.94
N VAL A 60 0.76 1.99 8.04
CA VAL A 60 1.67 2.83 7.28
C VAL A 60 2.36 3.82 8.20
N ALA A 61 3.63 4.04 7.97
CA ALA A 61 4.41 5.01 8.74
C ALA A 61 4.61 6.31 7.95
N SER A 62 4.51 7.43 8.64
CA SER A 62 4.73 8.73 8.06
C SER A 62 5.56 9.61 8.98
N GLY A 63 6.68 10.10 8.44
CA GLY A 63 7.40 11.21 9.05
C GLY A 63 6.60 12.52 8.97
N PRO A 64 7.11 13.61 9.56
CA PRO A 64 6.50 14.92 9.42
C PRO A 64 6.49 15.35 7.95
N GLY A 65 5.45 16.03 7.53
CA GLY A 65 5.34 16.53 6.17
C GLY A 65 3.93 16.47 5.58
N ARG A 66 3.86 16.60 4.27
CA ARG A 66 2.63 16.71 3.48
C ARG A 66 1.68 15.53 3.68
N LYS A 67 2.20 14.33 3.54
CA LYS A 67 1.44 13.08 3.69
C LYS A 67 0.77 12.98 5.06
N ARG A 68 1.53 13.25 6.13
CA ARG A 68 1.02 13.21 7.50
C ARG A 68 -0.09 14.21 7.73
N ARG A 69 0.08 15.46 7.28
CA ARG A 69 -0.96 16.48 7.40
C ARG A 69 -2.23 16.12 6.65
N ALA A 70 -2.10 15.53 5.47
CA ALA A 70 -3.23 15.07 4.68
C ALA A 70 -3.99 13.94 5.39
N LEU A 71 -3.29 12.93 5.91
CA LEU A 71 -3.90 11.83 6.66
C LEU A 71 -4.61 12.28 7.94
N GLU A 72 -4.07 13.27 8.63
CA GLU A 72 -4.67 13.83 9.85
C GLU A 72 -5.95 14.62 9.56
N ARG A 73 -6.04 15.26 8.40
CA ARG A 73 -7.20 16.08 8.00
C ARG A 73 -8.27 15.29 7.26
N GLN A 74 -7.85 14.34 6.43
CA GLN A 74 -8.72 13.54 5.58
C GLN A 74 -8.38 12.06 5.78
N PRO A 75 -9.11 11.39 6.70
CA PRO A 75 -8.78 10.02 7.07
C PRO A 75 -9.19 8.96 6.03
N LEU A 76 -10.04 9.31 5.06
CA LEU A 76 -10.42 8.38 4.00
C LEU A 76 -9.29 8.23 2.99
N VAL A 77 -8.89 7.00 2.78
CA VAL A 77 -7.72 6.65 1.95
C VAL A 77 -8.03 5.49 1.01
N CYS A 78 -7.20 5.38 -0.01
CA CYS A 78 -7.18 4.23 -0.89
C CYS A 78 -5.75 3.69 -0.99
N LEU A 79 -5.58 2.39 -0.79
CA LEU A 79 -4.35 1.67 -1.07
C LEU A 79 -4.50 0.85 -2.34
N THR A 80 -3.60 1.04 -3.29
CA THR A 80 -3.51 0.19 -4.47
C THR A 80 -2.26 -0.67 -4.35
N ILE A 81 -2.44 -1.96 -4.26
CA ILE A 81 -1.37 -2.96 -4.17
C ILE A 81 -1.22 -3.57 -5.55
N LEU A 82 -0.04 -3.40 -6.12
CA LEU A 82 0.29 -3.94 -7.43
C LEU A 82 1.10 -5.22 -7.24
N ASP A 83 0.76 -6.23 -7.98
CA ASP A 83 1.49 -7.47 -8.05
C ASP A 83 2.02 -7.63 -9.47
N ALA A 84 3.34 -7.56 -9.60
CA ALA A 84 4.03 -7.90 -10.82
C ALA A 84 4.62 -9.30 -10.62
N PRO A 85 4.16 -10.31 -11.37
CA PRO A 85 4.77 -11.62 -11.32
C PRO A 85 6.22 -11.55 -11.79
N ASP A 86 7.09 -12.33 -11.14
CA ASP A 86 8.53 -12.38 -11.45
C ASP A 86 8.84 -12.89 -12.86
N ASP A 87 7.87 -13.53 -13.52
CA ASP A 87 7.98 -14.11 -14.87
C ASP A 87 7.60 -13.13 -15.99
N GLY A 88 7.38 -11.85 -15.68
CA GLY A 88 6.92 -10.85 -16.66
C GLY A 88 5.49 -11.05 -17.11
N GLY A 89 4.76 -11.95 -16.48
CA GLY A 89 3.35 -12.17 -16.71
C GLY A 89 2.50 -10.97 -16.33
N VAL A 90 1.24 -11.02 -16.70
CA VAL A 90 0.33 -9.94 -16.41
C VAL A 90 -0.14 -10.02 -14.97
N GLY A 91 0.28 -9.03 -14.21
CA GLY A 91 -0.07 -8.91 -12.81
C GLY A 91 -1.55 -8.59 -12.59
N GLY A 92 -1.91 -8.62 -11.34
CA GLY A 92 -3.18 -8.11 -10.86
C GLY A 92 -2.95 -6.95 -9.91
N TYR A 93 -4.04 -6.45 -9.40
CA TYR A 93 -4.01 -5.42 -8.38
C TYR A 93 -5.11 -5.66 -7.34
N VAL A 94 -4.86 -5.12 -6.16
CA VAL A 94 -5.86 -5.05 -5.08
C VAL A 94 -6.04 -3.60 -4.71
N VAL A 95 -7.29 -3.17 -4.64
CA VAL A 95 -7.67 -1.83 -4.18
C VAL A 95 -8.37 -1.97 -2.84
N VAL A 96 -7.85 -1.25 -1.86
CA VAL A 96 -8.38 -1.19 -0.51
C VAL A 96 -8.81 0.24 -0.23
N THR A 97 -10.08 0.45 0.02
CA THR A 97 -10.56 1.74 0.55
C THR A 97 -10.82 1.60 2.03
N GLY A 98 -10.47 2.61 2.79
CA GLY A 98 -10.59 2.53 4.25
C GLY A 98 -10.35 3.86 4.94
N ARG A 99 -10.30 3.78 6.26
CA ARG A 99 -10.07 4.92 7.14
C ARG A 99 -8.75 4.77 7.86
N ALA A 100 -7.92 5.81 7.77
CA ALA A 100 -6.65 5.91 8.48
C ALA A 100 -6.84 6.60 9.84
N THR A 101 -6.38 5.97 10.91
CA THR A 101 -6.39 6.53 12.27
C THR A 101 -4.99 6.46 12.87
N PRO A 102 -4.52 7.50 13.60
CA PRO A 102 -3.24 7.46 14.29
C PRO A 102 -3.21 6.35 15.34
N VAL A 103 -2.11 5.61 15.41
CA VAL A 103 -1.86 4.62 16.46
C VAL A 103 -1.23 5.34 17.66
N SER A 104 -1.94 5.38 18.78
CA SER A 104 -1.53 6.11 19.98
C SER A 104 -0.67 5.26 20.92
N SER A 105 -1.00 3.98 21.09
CA SER A 105 -0.29 3.08 21.99
C SER A 105 1.13 2.79 21.53
N TYR A 106 2.09 2.87 22.44
CA TYR A 106 3.49 2.56 22.19
C TYR A 106 3.70 1.13 21.69
N PHE A 107 3.09 0.15 22.35
CA PHE A 107 3.17 -1.26 21.95
C PHE A 107 2.54 -1.53 20.58
N SER A 108 1.41 -0.90 20.30
CA SER A 108 0.77 -1.00 18.99
C SER A 108 1.62 -0.38 17.89
N ARG A 109 2.32 0.72 18.16
CA ARG A 109 3.27 1.32 17.22
C ARG A 109 4.48 0.43 16.97
N LEU A 110 5.02 -0.19 18.02
CA LEU A 110 6.13 -1.16 17.89
C LEU A 110 5.71 -2.34 17.02
N ARG A 111 4.55 -2.93 17.29
CA ARG A 111 4.02 -4.05 16.50
C ARG A 111 3.80 -3.65 15.04
N ALA A 112 3.16 -2.53 14.81
CA ALA A 112 2.93 -2.01 13.46
C ALA A 112 4.24 -1.74 12.72
N GLY A 113 5.19 -1.12 13.40
CA GLY A 113 6.54 -0.89 12.90
C GLY A 113 7.25 -2.17 12.51
N LEU A 114 7.17 -3.19 13.34
CA LEU A 114 7.74 -4.50 13.04
C LEU A 114 7.08 -5.14 11.81
N LEU A 115 5.76 -5.08 11.69
CA LEU A 115 5.04 -5.59 10.52
C LEU A 115 5.47 -4.89 9.23
N ILE A 116 5.68 -3.58 9.26
CA ILE A 116 6.17 -2.82 8.11
C ILE A 116 7.60 -3.23 7.76
N LEU A 117 8.46 -3.32 8.77
CA LEU A 117 9.89 -3.65 8.58
C LEU A 117 10.09 -5.08 8.06
N MET A 118 9.36 -6.05 8.58
CA MET A 118 9.45 -7.43 8.13
C MET A 118 9.12 -7.58 6.64
N ARG A 119 8.29 -6.70 6.12
CA ARG A 119 7.98 -6.69 4.68
C ARG A 119 9.04 -6.00 3.84
N PHE A 120 9.66 -4.96 4.39
CA PHE A 120 10.73 -4.22 3.73
C PHE A 120 12.01 -5.05 3.60
N SER A 121 12.23 -5.94 4.56
CA SER A 121 13.49 -6.69 4.72
C SER A 121 13.47 -8.03 3.99
N ARG A 122 13.14 -8.06 2.71
CA ARG A 122 13.27 -9.29 1.90
C ARG A 122 14.71 -9.78 1.73
N GLY A 123 15.68 -9.25 2.46
CA GLY A 123 17.07 -9.64 2.36
C GLY A 123 17.97 -9.27 3.53
N GLY A 124 17.45 -8.75 4.63
CA GLY A 124 18.27 -8.39 5.78
C GLY A 124 17.46 -7.76 6.92
N LEU A 125 18.04 -7.76 8.13
CA LEU A 125 17.46 -7.05 9.26
C LEU A 125 17.49 -5.54 8.99
N PRO A 126 16.39 -4.81 9.29
CA PRO A 126 16.39 -3.36 9.15
C PRO A 126 17.45 -2.73 10.05
N SER A 127 18.07 -1.67 9.56
CA SER A 127 19.06 -0.97 10.35
C SER A 127 18.44 -0.33 11.60
N PRO A 128 19.18 -0.20 12.70
CA PRO A 128 18.72 0.52 13.90
C PRO A 128 18.27 1.95 13.61
N ARG A 129 18.82 2.58 12.56
CA ARG A 129 18.44 3.92 12.10
C ARG A 129 17.04 3.95 11.49
N ASP A 130 16.73 2.96 10.66
CA ASP A 130 15.41 2.87 10.01
C ASP A 130 14.33 2.60 11.04
N PHE A 131 14.63 1.74 12.01
CA PHE A 131 13.73 1.47 13.12
C PHE A 131 13.47 2.72 13.98
N ARG A 132 14.52 3.48 14.34
CA ARG A 132 14.37 4.75 15.06
C ARG A 132 13.55 5.78 14.29
N ARG A 133 13.79 5.89 12.99
CA ARG A 133 13.08 6.83 12.12
C ARG A 133 11.59 6.51 12.06
N MET A 134 11.26 5.25 12.05
CA MET A 134 9.89 4.76 11.99
C MET A 134 9.17 4.96 13.34
N ILE A 135 9.82 4.67 14.48
CA ILE A 135 9.24 4.88 15.81
C ILE A 135 9.02 6.37 16.11
N LYS A 136 9.92 7.24 15.63
CA LYS A 136 9.77 8.70 15.75
C LYS A 136 8.69 9.27 14.85
N GLY A 137 8.35 8.58 13.77
CA GLY A 137 7.23 8.91 12.89
C GLY A 137 5.88 8.59 13.52
N ARG A 138 4.82 9.04 12.88
CA ARG A 138 3.48 8.56 13.20
C ARG A 138 3.17 7.31 12.39
N VAL A 139 2.57 6.35 13.07
CA VAL A 139 1.99 5.17 12.44
C VAL A 139 0.48 5.38 12.37
N PHE A 140 -0.08 5.09 11.20
CA PHE A 140 -1.51 5.11 10.96
C PHE A 140 -1.99 3.67 10.73
N ARG A 141 -3.10 3.33 11.34
CA ARG A 141 -3.84 2.11 11.09
C ARG A 141 -4.91 2.42 10.06
N ILE A 142 -4.97 1.65 9.00
CA ILE A 142 -6.01 1.74 7.97
C ILE A 142 -6.96 0.57 8.16
N GLU A 143 -8.19 0.87 8.53
CA GLU A 143 -9.28 -0.09 8.62
C GLU A 143 -9.99 -0.17 7.26
N PRO A 144 -9.97 -1.35 6.59
CA PRO A 144 -10.63 -1.50 5.31
C PRO A 144 -12.15 -1.39 5.43
N HIS A 145 -12.77 -0.64 4.52
CA HIS A 145 -14.22 -0.64 4.32
C HIS A 145 -14.60 -1.51 3.13
N ASP A 146 -13.76 -1.51 2.11
CA ASP A 146 -13.94 -2.33 0.91
C ASP A 146 -12.59 -2.80 0.38
N VAL A 147 -12.56 -4.03 -0.09
CA VAL A 147 -11.37 -4.64 -0.68
C VAL A 147 -11.77 -5.35 -1.95
N THR A 148 -11.23 -4.90 -3.06
CA THR A 148 -11.46 -5.51 -4.37
C THR A 148 -10.14 -5.89 -5.03
N GLY A 149 -10.16 -6.93 -5.83
CA GLY A 149 -8.98 -7.36 -6.58
C GLY A 149 -9.35 -7.79 -7.98
N ARG A 150 -8.46 -7.50 -8.91
CA ARG A 150 -8.56 -7.91 -10.29
C ARG A 150 -7.23 -8.40 -10.82
N ALA A 151 -7.30 -9.36 -11.73
CA ALA A 151 -6.15 -9.86 -12.47
C ALA A 151 -6.52 -10.08 -13.91
N GLN A 152 -5.55 -10.07 -14.77
CA GLN A 152 -5.75 -10.51 -16.14
C GLN A 152 -6.00 -12.02 -16.15
N PRO A 153 -6.81 -12.52 -17.09
CA PRO A 153 -6.91 -13.96 -17.30
C PRO A 153 -5.55 -14.52 -17.74
N ALA A 154 -5.26 -15.73 -17.29
CA ALA A 154 -4.09 -16.47 -17.71
C ALA A 154 -4.18 -16.80 -19.21
#